data_64e1c60c46604eae3d6a1e11c56674db
#
_entry.id   64e1c60c46604eae3d6a1e11c56674db
#
_cell.length_a   1.000
_cell.length_b   1.000
_cell.length_c   1.000
_cell.angle_alpha   90.00
_cell.angle_beta   90.00
_cell.angle_gamma   90.00
#
_symmetry.space_group_name_H-M   'P 1'
#
loop_
_entity.id
_entity.type
_entity.pdbx_description
1 polymer ?
#
loop_
_entity_poly.entity_id
_entity_poly.type
_entity_poly.pdbx_seq_one_letter_code
_entity_poly.pdbx_strand_id
1 'polypeptide(L)'
;TEGLVGSEMCIRDRARKLMIKVYWTRSYIGHEKIKGLGLNTKAMLSALRVPAPEPLMKHMDHKTFFGPEVSRCPSIVDDIKNVFVIKSPMDMKINIDEAKSRVNIEKQSPDFAQLFLGNPQGKWGLHQVGALGYLFFAEKSLMINQLPAYYDNNDYTDKTNTITASFDVGNWFRPAGKPVFQIKKDVASIDIREGDALLYVKFNTSDKIKLIEFDDVEFNQLAERSPEYMCGTLKDHSENIISLQKCYDYFNRFKMKRRIMKLIKRNLI
;
A
#
# COMPACT_ATOMS: atom_id res chain seq x y z
N THR A 1 10.22 -56.87 -7.07
CA THR A 1 9.09 -55.94 -6.93
C THR A 1 9.50 -54.70 -6.14
N GLU A 2 10.33 -53.87 -6.69
CA GLU A 2 10.63 -52.53 -6.16
C GLU A 2 10.54 -51.56 -7.32
N GLY A 3 9.44 -50.85 -7.44
CA GLY A 3 9.35 -49.86 -8.53
C GLY A 3 7.98 -49.28 -8.75
N LEU A 4 7.29 -48.81 -7.69
CA LEU A 4 6.02 -48.04 -7.90
C LEU A 4 5.63 -47.13 -6.72
N VAL A 5 6.59 -46.72 -5.87
CA VAL A 5 6.28 -45.83 -4.74
C VAL A 5 6.63 -44.35 -5.03
N GLY A 6 7.39 -44.09 -6.10
CA GLY A 6 7.86 -42.74 -6.41
C GLY A 6 6.93 -41.87 -7.25
N SER A 7 5.96 -42.45 -7.96
CA SER A 7 5.11 -41.69 -8.91
C SER A 7 3.81 -41.17 -8.33
N GLU A 8 3.27 -41.76 -7.26
CA GLU A 8 2.03 -41.29 -6.65
C GLU A 8 2.20 -40.09 -5.75
N MET A 9 3.40 -39.86 -5.19
CA MET A 9 3.68 -38.70 -4.34
C MET A 9 3.77 -37.39 -5.12
N CYS A 10 4.16 -37.46 -6.40
CA CYS A 10 4.22 -36.26 -7.26
C CYS A 10 2.88 -35.81 -7.84
N ILE A 11 1.84 -36.60 -7.78
CA ILE A 11 0.54 -36.28 -8.37
C ILE A 11 -0.41 -35.61 -7.38
N ARG A 12 -0.21 -35.80 -6.07
CA ARG A 12 -1.03 -35.19 -5.03
C ARG A 12 -0.77 -33.69 -4.81
N ASP A 13 0.40 -33.19 -5.17
CA ASP A 13 0.75 -31.76 -4.99
C ASP A 13 0.33 -30.82 -6.12
N ARG A 14 -0.34 -31.33 -7.16
CA ARG A 14 -1.12 -30.47 -8.06
C ARG A 14 -2.50 -30.17 -7.48
N ALA A 15 -2.60 -29.91 -6.18
CA ALA A 15 -3.73 -29.18 -5.65
C ALA A 15 -3.90 -27.93 -6.51
N ARG A 16 -5.04 -27.78 -7.18
CA ARG A 16 -5.36 -26.58 -7.98
C ARG A 16 -5.00 -25.37 -7.14
N LYS A 17 -3.88 -24.72 -7.47
CA LYS A 17 -3.51 -23.46 -6.81
C LYS A 17 -4.71 -22.55 -7.00
N LEU A 18 -5.43 -22.32 -5.92
CA LEU A 18 -6.59 -21.45 -5.92
C LEU A 18 -6.11 -20.03 -6.27
N MET A 19 -6.88 -19.35 -7.08
CA MET A 19 -6.62 -17.94 -7.39
C MET A 19 -7.40 -17.09 -6.41
N ILE A 20 -6.69 -16.37 -5.53
CA ILE A 20 -7.31 -15.45 -4.60
C ILE A 20 -7.49 -14.11 -5.30
N LYS A 21 -8.73 -13.63 -5.34
CA LYS A 21 -9.07 -12.30 -5.83
C LYS A 21 -8.85 -11.29 -4.73
N VAL A 22 -8.07 -10.26 -5.01
CA VAL A 22 -7.89 -9.08 -4.16
C VAL A 22 -8.38 -7.88 -4.95
N TYR A 23 -9.38 -7.21 -4.41
CA TYR A 23 -9.93 -6.00 -5.01
C TYR A 23 -9.12 -4.80 -4.52
N TRP A 24 -8.84 -3.86 -5.42
CA TRP A 24 -8.04 -2.70 -5.07
C TRP A 24 -8.54 -1.43 -5.76
N THR A 25 -8.34 -0.31 -5.11
CA THR A 25 -8.51 1.03 -5.68
C THR A 25 -7.52 1.99 -5.07
N ARG A 26 -7.37 3.15 -5.64
CA ARG A 26 -6.57 4.24 -5.07
C ARG A 26 -7.28 4.84 -3.89
N SER A 27 -6.54 5.08 -2.81
CA SER A 27 -7.10 5.63 -1.58
C SER A 27 -6.89 7.13 -1.51
N TYR A 28 -7.99 7.86 -1.50
CA TYR A 28 -8.00 9.31 -1.24
C TYR A 28 -8.51 9.65 0.15
N ILE A 29 -8.60 8.66 1.06
CA ILE A 29 -9.07 8.84 2.44
C ILE A 29 -8.19 9.85 3.18
N GLY A 30 -8.83 10.78 3.85
CA GLY A 30 -8.16 11.81 4.66
C GLY A 30 -7.84 13.09 3.89
N HIS A 31 -7.84 13.06 2.56
CA HIS A 31 -7.56 14.26 1.75
C HIS A 31 -8.76 15.22 1.69
N GLU A 32 -9.98 14.73 1.85
CA GLU A 32 -11.18 15.59 1.91
C GLU A 32 -11.26 16.43 3.20
N LYS A 33 -10.55 16.01 4.25
CA LYS A 33 -10.56 16.71 5.55
C LYS A 33 -9.61 17.90 5.64
N ILE A 34 -8.77 18.13 4.64
CA ILE A 34 -7.97 19.34 4.55
C ILE A 34 -8.90 20.48 4.11
N LYS A 35 -9.90 20.75 4.93
CA LYS A 35 -10.80 21.89 4.81
C LYS A 35 -9.95 23.16 4.97
N GLY A 36 -9.81 23.93 3.93
CA GLY A 36 -9.11 25.21 3.96
C GLY A 36 -8.18 25.46 2.77
N LEU A 37 -7.77 24.41 2.06
CA LEU A 37 -6.87 24.56 0.91
C LEU A 37 -7.55 25.06 -0.37
N GLY A 38 -8.88 25.14 -0.42
CA GLY A 38 -9.61 25.63 -1.60
C GLY A 38 -9.38 24.84 -2.89
N LEU A 39 -8.53 23.83 -2.84
CA LEU A 39 -8.17 22.97 -3.96
C LEU A 39 -9.09 21.76 -3.98
N ASN A 40 -9.54 21.39 -5.16
CA ASN A 40 -10.18 20.10 -5.37
C ASN A 40 -9.11 19.00 -5.28
N THR A 41 -8.78 18.59 -4.06
CA THR A 41 -7.73 17.60 -3.76
C THR A 41 -7.96 16.28 -4.50
N LYS A 42 -9.21 15.89 -4.71
CA LYS A 42 -9.57 14.71 -5.49
C LYS A 42 -9.15 14.86 -6.96
N ALA A 43 -9.44 16.00 -7.58
CA ALA A 43 -9.04 16.26 -8.97
C ALA A 43 -7.51 16.30 -9.11
N MET A 44 -6.82 16.91 -8.16
CA MET A 44 -5.37 16.97 -8.14
C MET A 44 -4.74 15.57 -8.01
N LEU A 45 -5.22 14.73 -7.09
CA LEU A 45 -4.73 13.37 -6.91
C LEU A 45 -5.09 12.46 -8.09
N SER A 46 -6.25 12.67 -8.71
CA SER A 46 -6.62 11.97 -9.95
C SER A 46 -5.69 12.35 -11.10
N ALA A 47 -5.23 13.60 -11.15
CA ALA A 47 -4.27 14.06 -12.16
C ALA A 47 -2.87 13.43 -12.00
N LEU A 48 -2.50 13.01 -10.78
CA LEU A 48 -1.21 12.35 -10.52
C LEU A 48 -1.08 10.96 -11.17
N ARG A 49 -2.15 10.40 -11.73
CA ARG A 49 -2.15 9.09 -12.40
C ARG A 49 -1.37 8.02 -11.61
N VAL A 50 -1.65 7.94 -10.31
CA VAL A 50 -1.00 6.95 -9.42
C VAL A 50 -0.99 5.58 -10.09
N PRO A 51 0.18 4.96 -10.31
CA PRO A 51 0.29 3.71 -11.06
C PRO A 51 -0.45 2.56 -10.38
N ALA A 52 -0.91 1.59 -11.14
CA ALA A 52 -1.39 0.33 -10.57
C ALA A 52 -0.25 -0.43 -9.88
N PRO A 53 -0.51 -1.17 -8.78
CA PRO A 53 0.50 -2.04 -8.19
C PRO A 53 0.98 -3.07 -9.22
N GLU A 54 2.27 -3.11 -9.49
CA GLU A 54 2.88 -4.00 -10.49
C GLU A 54 3.48 -5.24 -9.84
N PRO A 55 3.26 -6.46 -10.38
CA PRO A 55 3.94 -7.64 -9.87
C PRO A 55 5.46 -7.47 -9.87
N LEU A 56 6.13 -7.76 -8.74
CA LEU A 56 7.57 -7.58 -8.61
C LEU A 56 8.36 -8.37 -9.67
N MET A 57 7.94 -9.58 -9.98
CA MET A 57 8.56 -10.36 -11.05
C MET A 57 8.58 -9.63 -12.38
N LYS A 58 7.47 -8.97 -12.75
CA LYS A 58 7.39 -8.18 -13.98
C LYS A 58 8.27 -6.93 -13.90
N HIS A 59 8.31 -6.28 -12.75
CA HIS A 59 9.17 -5.12 -12.50
C HIS A 59 10.66 -5.47 -12.63
N MET A 60 11.06 -6.64 -12.12
CA MET A 60 12.44 -7.13 -12.21
C MET A 60 12.86 -7.53 -13.63
N ASP A 61 11.94 -8.04 -14.44
CA ASP A 61 12.22 -8.43 -15.84
C ASP A 61 12.67 -7.23 -16.69
N HIS A 62 12.25 -6.03 -16.33
CA HIS A 62 12.67 -4.79 -16.99
C HIS A 62 13.98 -4.21 -16.45
N LYS A 63 14.45 -4.68 -15.31
CA LYS A 63 15.69 -4.27 -14.68
C LYS A 63 16.67 -5.43 -14.73
N THR A 64 17.72 -5.31 -15.52
CA THR A 64 18.82 -6.30 -15.66
C THR A 64 19.62 -6.52 -14.36
N PHE A 65 19.02 -6.29 -13.21
CA PHE A 65 19.67 -6.25 -11.90
C PHE A 65 20.05 -7.63 -11.37
N PHE A 66 19.30 -8.65 -11.73
CA PHE A 66 19.60 -10.03 -11.36
C PHE A 66 19.97 -10.82 -12.61
N GLY A 67 21.15 -11.41 -12.61
CA GLY A 67 21.49 -12.38 -13.62
C GLY A 67 20.43 -13.49 -13.71
N PRO A 68 20.32 -14.18 -14.84
CA PRO A 68 19.29 -15.20 -15.08
C PRO A 68 19.29 -16.33 -14.03
N GLU A 69 20.38 -16.50 -13.30
CA GLU A 69 20.51 -17.51 -12.25
C GLU A 69 19.71 -17.17 -10.99
N VAL A 70 19.70 -15.91 -10.60
CA VAL A 70 18.99 -15.44 -9.39
C VAL A 70 17.47 -15.46 -9.62
N SER A 71 17.02 -15.05 -10.79
CA SER A 71 15.60 -15.09 -11.17
C SER A 71 15.04 -16.52 -11.31
N ARG A 72 15.91 -17.53 -11.41
CA ARG A 72 15.55 -18.95 -11.47
C ARG A 72 15.67 -19.68 -10.13
N CYS A 73 16.25 -19.04 -9.11
CA CYS A 73 16.38 -19.65 -7.78
C CYS A 73 14.99 -19.86 -7.16
N PRO A 74 14.57 -21.11 -6.86
CA PRO A 74 13.25 -21.40 -6.33
C PRO A 74 12.92 -20.62 -5.05
N SER A 75 13.91 -20.44 -4.17
CA SER A 75 13.75 -19.70 -2.91
C SER A 75 13.43 -18.24 -3.17
N ILE A 76 14.05 -17.60 -4.16
CA ILE A 76 13.78 -16.22 -4.53
C ILE A 76 12.43 -16.11 -5.22
N VAL A 77 12.14 -16.99 -6.17
CA VAL A 77 10.85 -17.01 -6.88
C VAL A 77 9.68 -17.18 -5.91
N ASP A 78 9.81 -18.04 -4.91
CA ASP A 78 8.77 -18.22 -3.89
C ASP A 78 8.67 -17.01 -2.96
N ASP A 79 9.78 -16.33 -2.65
CA ASP A 79 9.76 -15.15 -1.80
C ASP A 79 9.13 -13.92 -2.47
N ILE A 80 9.42 -13.72 -3.76
CA ILE A 80 8.89 -12.58 -4.54
C ILE A 80 7.50 -12.84 -5.13
N LYS A 81 7.02 -14.06 -5.04
CA LYS A 81 5.67 -14.43 -5.44
C LYS A 81 4.63 -13.63 -4.64
N ASN A 82 3.59 -13.13 -5.30
CA ASN A 82 2.56 -12.30 -4.70
C ASN A 82 3.09 -11.00 -4.04
N VAL A 83 4.25 -10.53 -4.49
CA VAL A 83 4.79 -9.21 -4.15
C VAL A 83 4.47 -8.24 -5.29
N PHE A 84 4.00 -7.06 -4.91
CA PHE A 84 3.64 -5.98 -5.84
C PHE A 84 4.40 -4.72 -5.46
N VAL A 85 4.87 -4.02 -6.49
CA VAL A 85 5.66 -2.78 -6.36
C VAL A 85 4.72 -1.59 -6.36
N ILE A 86 4.91 -0.71 -5.40
CA ILE A 86 4.28 0.61 -5.34
C ILE A 86 5.30 1.62 -5.83
N LYS A 87 4.96 2.34 -6.89
CA LYS A 87 5.86 3.24 -7.61
C LYS A 87 5.52 4.70 -7.40
N SER A 88 6.50 5.56 -7.55
CA SER A 88 6.27 7.00 -7.60
C SER A 88 5.47 7.37 -8.85
N PRO A 89 4.44 8.22 -8.73
CA PRO A 89 3.65 8.70 -9.85
C PRO A 89 4.30 9.87 -10.61
N MET A 90 5.39 10.42 -10.10
CA MET A 90 6.02 11.62 -10.64
C MET A 90 7.44 11.78 -10.14
N ASP A 91 8.20 12.63 -10.83
CA ASP A 91 9.50 13.12 -10.35
C ASP A 91 9.31 14.05 -9.15
N MET A 92 10.11 13.85 -8.12
CA MET A 92 10.11 14.67 -6.91
C MET A 92 11.51 14.84 -6.38
N LYS A 93 11.82 16.05 -5.93
CA LYS A 93 12.99 16.27 -5.09
C LYS A 93 12.56 16.76 -3.72
N ILE A 94 12.82 15.95 -2.73
CA ILE A 94 12.53 16.23 -1.34
C ILE A 94 13.75 16.90 -0.73
N ASN A 95 13.62 18.14 -0.29
CA ASN A 95 14.67 18.87 0.42
C ASN A 95 14.39 18.85 1.91
N ILE A 96 15.43 18.62 2.70
CA ILE A 96 15.38 18.48 4.16
C ILE A 96 16.03 19.70 4.79
N ASP A 97 15.25 20.45 5.57
CA ASP A 97 15.74 21.54 6.41
C ASP A 97 15.77 21.05 7.86
N GLU A 98 16.94 20.55 8.28
CA GLU A 98 17.13 20.00 9.63
C GLU A 98 16.90 21.06 10.71
N ALA A 99 17.32 22.31 10.45
CA ALA A 99 17.20 23.40 11.42
C ALA A 99 15.73 23.73 11.75
N LYS A 100 14.84 23.50 10.79
CA LYS A 100 13.40 23.74 10.95
C LYS A 100 12.59 22.47 11.14
N SER A 101 13.24 21.30 11.13
CA SER A 101 12.57 19.98 11.12
C SER A 101 11.48 19.90 10.04
N ARG A 102 11.76 20.48 8.87
CA ARG A 102 10.82 20.58 7.77
C ARG A 102 11.32 19.85 6.54
N VAL A 103 10.37 19.27 5.84
CA VAL A 103 10.58 18.58 4.56
C VAL A 103 9.73 19.29 3.51
N ASN A 104 10.34 19.68 2.39
CA ASN A 104 9.68 20.37 1.30
C ASN A 104 9.90 19.63 -0.01
N ILE A 105 8.96 19.73 -0.94
CA ILE A 105 9.14 19.24 -2.31
C ILE A 105 9.53 20.43 -3.19
N GLU A 106 10.63 20.29 -3.89
CA GLU A 106 11.14 21.36 -4.77
C GLU A 106 10.11 21.74 -5.83
N LYS A 107 9.96 23.03 -6.08
CA LYS A 107 9.02 23.61 -7.09
C LYS A 107 7.54 23.34 -6.84
N GLN A 108 7.18 22.77 -5.69
CA GLN A 108 5.79 22.55 -5.31
C GLN A 108 5.34 23.53 -4.23
N SER A 109 4.04 23.79 -4.18
CA SER A 109 3.50 24.62 -3.09
C SER A 109 3.68 23.93 -1.74
N PRO A 110 3.82 24.68 -0.63
CA PRO A 110 3.84 24.10 0.71
C PRO A 110 2.64 23.21 0.99
N ASP A 111 1.48 23.57 0.48
CA ASP A 111 0.23 22.82 0.63
C ASP A 111 0.29 21.48 -0.09
N PHE A 112 0.88 21.44 -1.29
CA PHE A 112 1.11 20.21 -2.02
C PHE A 112 2.11 19.32 -1.27
N ALA A 113 3.22 19.90 -0.80
CA ALA A 113 4.21 19.17 -0.02
C ALA A 113 3.59 18.57 1.25
N GLN A 114 2.76 19.31 1.95
CA GLN A 114 2.04 18.83 3.13
C GLN A 114 1.04 17.72 2.80
N LEU A 115 0.30 17.88 1.70
CA LEU A 115 -0.64 16.85 1.23
C LEU A 115 0.08 15.56 0.85
N PHE A 116 1.22 15.69 0.16
CA PHE A 116 1.95 14.57 -0.40
C PHE A 116 2.79 13.85 0.65
N LEU A 117 3.55 14.57 1.46
CA LEU A 117 4.46 13.99 2.45
C LEU A 117 3.85 13.85 3.85
N GLY A 118 2.72 14.52 4.10
CA GLY A 118 2.20 14.63 5.45
C GLY A 118 3.10 15.48 6.36
N ASN A 119 2.65 15.69 7.58
CA ASN A 119 3.49 16.31 8.60
C ASN A 119 4.42 15.26 9.23
N PRO A 120 5.66 15.63 9.58
CA PRO A 120 6.51 14.73 10.36
C PRO A 120 5.78 14.33 11.64
N GLN A 121 5.55 13.03 11.81
CA GLN A 121 4.85 12.51 12.98
C GLN A 121 5.83 12.15 14.06
N GLY A 122 5.75 12.90 15.18
CA GLY A 122 6.41 12.56 16.43
C GLY A 122 7.93 12.79 16.48
N LYS A 123 8.51 12.37 17.59
CA LYS A 123 9.92 12.55 17.98
C LYS A 123 10.94 11.91 17.03
N TRP A 124 10.49 10.98 16.19
CA TRP A 124 11.35 10.16 15.35
C TRP A 124 11.45 10.65 13.89
N GLY A 125 10.85 11.79 13.56
CA GLY A 125 10.89 12.32 12.18
C GLY A 125 10.36 11.35 11.14
N LEU A 126 9.27 10.65 11.44
CA LEU A 126 8.61 9.77 10.48
C LEU A 126 7.88 10.60 9.42
N HIS A 127 8.12 10.28 8.17
CA HIS A 127 7.46 10.87 7.03
C HIS A 127 6.55 9.83 6.37
N GLN A 128 5.52 10.31 5.69
CA GLN A 128 4.57 9.44 4.99
C GLN A 128 4.26 10.06 3.63
N VAL A 129 4.35 9.27 2.57
CA VAL A 129 3.84 9.68 1.26
C VAL A 129 2.33 9.51 1.26
N GLY A 130 1.64 10.50 1.78
CA GLY A 130 0.19 10.46 2.04
C GLY A 130 -0.67 10.28 0.79
N ALA A 131 -0.24 10.86 -0.34
CA ALA A 131 -0.96 10.77 -1.61
C ALA A 131 -0.93 9.37 -2.24
N LEU A 132 0.03 8.53 -1.86
CA LEU A 132 0.15 7.16 -2.35
C LEU A 132 -0.55 6.22 -1.39
N GLY A 133 -1.84 6.06 -1.55
CA GLY A 133 -2.59 5.08 -0.79
C GLY A 133 -3.36 4.15 -1.70
N TYR A 134 -3.40 2.89 -1.34
CA TYR A 134 -4.23 1.89 -1.99
C TYR A 134 -5.14 1.27 -0.95
N LEU A 135 -6.37 0.99 -1.34
CA LEU A 135 -7.25 0.12 -0.58
C LEU A 135 -7.19 -1.25 -1.19
N PHE A 136 -6.78 -2.23 -0.40
CA PHE A 136 -6.89 -3.64 -0.76
C PHE A 136 -7.99 -4.28 0.06
N PHE A 137 -8.76 -5.14 -0.57
CA PHE A 137 -9.84 -5.84 0.09
C PHE A 137 -9.93 -7.29 -0.40
N ALA A 138 -9.95 -8.24 0.53
CA ALA A 138 -10.13 -9.66 0.26
C ALA A 138 -11.41 -10.19 0.90
N GLU A 139 -12.04 -11.19 0.28
CA GLU A 139 -13.25 -11.81 0.83
C GLU A 139 -13.00 -12.60 2.12
N LYS A 140 -11.80 -13.17 2.23
CA LYS A 140 -11.35 -13.92 3.40
C LYS A 140 -10.18 -13.21 4.08
N SER A 141 -9.88 -13.61 5.30
CA SER A 141 -8.67 -13.17 5.98
C SER A 141 -7.46 -13.39 5.09
N LEU A 142 -6.69 -12.35 4.86
CA LEU A 142 -5.48 -12.35 4.05
C LEU A 142 -4.53 -11.30 4.58
N MET A 143 -3.41 -11.77 5.13
CA MET A 143 -2.37 -10.86 5.62
C MET A 143 -1.58 -10.27 4.47
N ILE A 144 -1.32 -8.97 4.57
CA ILE A 144 -0.34 -8.29 3.74
C ILE A 144 0.77 -7.72 4.60
N ASN A 145 1.97 -7.66 4.02
CA ASN A 145 3.12 -6.98 4.60
C ASN A 145 3.53 -5.83 3.68
N GLN A 146 3.75 -4.66 4.27
CA GLN A 146 4.48 -3.57 3.64
C GLN A 146 5.96 -3.75 3.93
N LEU A 147 6.79 -3.76 2.90
CA LEU A 147 8.21 -4.05 2.97
C LEU A 147 9.01 -2.97 2.25
N PRO A 148 10.25 -2.68 2.66
CA PRO A 148 11.15 -1.84 1.86
C PRO A 148 11.31 -2.39 0.45
N ALA A 149 11.58 -1.52 -0.52
CA ALA A 149 11.85 -1.93 -1.90
C ALA A 149 13.31 -2.42 -2.04
N TYR A 150 13.65 -3.50 -1.34
CA TYR A 150 15.02 -3.99 -1.14
C TYR A 150 15.69 -4.58 -2.39
N TYR A 151 14.95 -4.82 -3.46
CA TYR A 151 15.51 -5.19 -4.76
C TYR A 151 15.73 -3.97 -5.68
N ASP A 152 15.29 -2.80 -5.26
CA ASP A 152 15.48 -1.56 -5.98
C ASP A 152 16.62 -0.74 -5.37
N ASN A 153 17.46 -0.18 -6.26
CA ASN A 153 18.54 0.70 -5.88
C ASN A 153 18.26 2.07 -6.48
N ASN A 154 17.57 2.91 -5.74
CA ASN A 154 17.27 4.29 -6.10
C ASN A 154 17.55 5.21 -4.92
N ASP A 155 17.58 6.51 -5.18
CA ASP A 155 17.95 7.50 -4.17
C ASP A 155 17.04 7.48 -2.92
N TYR A 156 15.76 7.13 -3.11
CA TYR A 156 14.83 6.96 -1.99
C TYR A 156 15.18 5.76 -1.11
N THR A 157 15.45 4.59 -1.69
CA THR A 157 15.80 3.38 -0.93
C THR A 157 17.14 3.53 -0.21
N ASP A 158 18.09 4.23 -0.86
CA ASP A 158 19.41 4.46 -0.28
C ASP A 158 19.40 5.43 0.88
N LYS A 159 18.52 6.44 0.86
CA LYS A 159 18.50 7.53 1.83
C LYS A 159 17.40 7.42 2.90
N THR A 160 16.55 6.40 2.82
CA THR A 160 15.45 6.20 3.77
C THR A 160 15.46 4.83 4.41
N ASN A 161 14.81 4.73 5.58
CA ASN A 161 14.44 3.47 6.21
C ASN A 161 12.92 3.36 6.16
N THR A 162 12.40 2.49 5.30
CA THR A 162 10.96 2.25 5.21
C THR A 162 10.48 1.48 6.45
N ILE A 163 9.39 1.94 7.04
CA ILE A 163 8.75 1.27 8.17
C ILE A 163 7.87 0.14 7.64
N THR A 164 8.11 -1.05 8.15
CA THR A 164 7.31 -2.23 7.82
C THR A 164 5.99 -2.25 8.59
N ALA A 165 4.94 -2.78 7.97
CA ALA A 165 3.65 -2.97 8.61
C ALA A 165 2.97 -4.23 8.08
N SER A 166 2.13 -4.84 8.92
CA SER A 166 1.35 -6.02 8.55
C SER A 166 -0.10 -5.82 8.95
N PHE A 167 -1.04 -6.18 8.07
CA PHE A 167 -2.47 -6.11 8.38
C PHE A 167 -3.28 -7.09 7.53
N ASP A 168 -4.45 -7.44 8.03
CA ASP A 168 -5.39 -8.35 7.39
C ASP A 168 -6.38 -7.57 6.51
N VAL A 169 -6.18 -7.61 5.19
CA VAL A 169 -7.04 -6.91 4.22
C VAL A 169 -8.40 -7.59 4.03
N GLY A 170 -8.60 -8.77 4.58
CA GLY A 170 -9.90 -9.43 4.62
C GLY A 170 -10.78 -8.97 5.78
N ASN A 171 -10.17 -8.48 6.85
CA ASN A 171 -10.87 -8.02 8.05
C ASN A 171 -10.75 -6.50 8.25
N TRP A 172 -9.68 -5.90 7.72
CA TRP A 172 -9.34 -4.50 7.92
C TRP A 172 -9.43 -3.71 6.61
N PHE A 173 -10.49 -2.94 6.48
CA PHE A 173 -10.67 -2.02 5.36
C PHE A 173 -9.98 -0.69 5.66
N ARG A 174 -8.73 -0.59 5.30
CA ARG A 174 -7.92 0.61 5.51
C ARG A 174 -6.92 0.82 4.38
N PRO A 175 -6.47 2.06 4.16
CA PRO A 175 -5.40 2.30 3.21
C PRO A 175 -4.13 1.54 3.54
N ALA A 176 -3.54 0.98 2.51
CA ALA A 176 -2.28 0.26 2.53
C ALA A 176 -1.36 0.80 1.43
N GLY A 177 -0.11 0.37 1.41
CA GLY A 177 0.81 0.80 0.37
C GLY A 177 1.20 2.28 0.45
N LYS A 178 0.98 2.93 1.60
CA LYS A 178 1.51 4.26 1.89
C LYS A 178 2.93 4.10 2.43
N PRO A 179 3.97 4.55 1.70
CA PRO A 179 5.32 4.53 2.23
C PRO A 179 5.39 5.39 3.50
N VAL A 180 5.70 4.76 4.62
CA VAL A 180 6.09 5.44 5.86
C VAL A 180 7.57 5.20 6.04
N PHE A 181 8.35 6.26 6.20
CA PHE A 181 9.80 6.15 6.22
C PHE A 181 10.44 7.14 7.18
N GLN A 182 11.65 6.82 7.59
CA GLN A 182 12.55 7.70 8.30
C GLN A 182 13.71 8.06 7.38
N ILE A 183 14.06 9.34 7.33
CA ILE A 183 15.21 9.80 6.57
C ILE A 183 16.47 9.45 7.35
N LYS A 184 17.49 8.91 6.67
CA LYS A 184 18.79 8.62 7.28
C LYS A 184 19.50 9.92 7.67
N LYS A 185 20.45 9.84 8.59
CA LYS A 185 21.25 10.99 9.03
C LYS A 185 22.05 11.57 7.86
N ASP A 186 22.31 12.87 7.93
CA ASP A 186 23.17 13.59 6.99
C ASP A 186 22.65 13.65 5.54
N VAL A 187 21.35 13.37 5.34
CA VAL A 187 20.69 13.47 4.03
C VAL A 187 20.10 14.86 3.86
N ALA A 188 20.61 15.63 2.91
CA ALA A 188 20.13 16.97 2.58
C ALA A 188 18.96 16.94 1.58
N SER A 189 18.94 15.98 0.68
CA SER A 189 17.86 15.83 -0.31
C SER A 189 17.69 14.39 -0.77
N ILE A 190 16.50 14.09 -1.28
CA ILE A 190 16.14 12.80 -1.88
C ILE A 190 15.55 13.08 -3.25
N ASP A 191 16.12 12.50 -4.29
CA ASP A 191 15.62 12.57 -5.66
C ASP A 191 14.83 11.31 -5.99
N ILE A 192 13.55 11.45 -6.25
CA ILE A 192 12.65 10.36 -6.63
C ILE A 192 12.22 10.59 -8.07
N ARG A 193 12.34 9.59 -8.92
CA ARG A 193 11.90 9.64 -10.32
C ARG A 193 10.54 8.96 -10.48
N GLU A 194 9.80 9.39 -11.48
CA GLU A 194 8.59 8.67 -11.89
C GLU A 194 8.93 7.20 -12.18
N GLY A 195 8.15 6.29 -11.60
CA GLY A 195 8.37 4.86 -11.73
C GLY A 195 9.35 4.24 -10.74
N ASP A 196 10.04 5.03 -9.91
CA ASP A 196 10.88 4.49 -8.84
C ASP A 196 10.04 3.70 -7.85
N ALA A 197 10.55 2.54 -7.45
CA ALA A 197 9.92 1.73 -6.42
C ALA A 197 10.10 2.39 -5.04
N LEU A 198 9.00 2.58 -4.34
CA LEU A 198 8.98 3.18 -3.01
C LEU A 198 8.73 2.13 -1.92
N LEU A 199 7.98 1.09 -2.25
CA LEU A 199 7.48 0.11 -1.29
C LEU A 199 7.08 -1.17 -2.00
N TYR A 200 7.24 -2.29 -1.32
CA TYR A 200 6.63 -3.56 -1.73
C TYR A 200 5.44 -3.91 -0.84
N VAL A 201 4.42 -4.48 -1.47
CA VAL A 201 3.28 -5.07 -0.78
C VAL A 201 3.26 -6.57 -1.08
N LYS A 202 3.47 -7.39 -0.05
CA LYS A 202 3.49 -8.87 -0.14
C LYS A 202 2.21 -9.45 0.46
N PHE A 203 1.50 -10.25 -0.30
CA PHE A 203 0.38 -11.04 0.20
C PHE A 203 0.87 -12.39 0.71
N ASN A 204 0.63 -12.68 2.00
CA ASN A 204 1.11 -13.88 2.66
C ASN A 204 0.23 -15.08 2.34
N THR A 205 0.44 -15.64 1.16
CA THR A 205 -0.24 -16.84 0.70
C THR A 205 0.59 -17.58 -0.34
N SER A 206 0.45 -18.90 -0.39
CA SER A 206 1.02 -19.73 -1.46
C SER A 206 0.15 -19.72 -2.73
N ASP A 207 -1.11 -19.33 -2.64
CA ASP A 207 -2.02 -19.23 -3.77
C ASP A 207 -1.70 -18.00 -4.64
N LYS A 208 -2.05 -18.10 -5.93
CA LYS A 208 -1.83 -16.98 -6.85
C LYS A 208 -2.79 -15.83 -6.55
N ILE A 209 -2.25 -14.63 -6.36
CA ILE A 209 -3.05 -13.41 -6.24
C ILE A 209 -3.41 -12.87 -7.62
N LYS A 210 -4.69 -12.50 -7.77
CA LYS A 210 -5.19 -11.68 -8.89
C LYS A 210 -5.71 -10.37 -8.33
N LEU A 211 -5.03 -9.27 -8.65
CA LEU A 211 -5.52 -7.93 -8.37
C LEU A 211 -6.63 -7.57 -9.35
N ILE A 212 -7.74 -7.05 -8.83
CA ILE A 212 -8.89 -6.61 -9.61
C ILE A 212 -9.21 -5.17 -9.19
N GLU A 213 -9.11 -4.25 -10.13
CA GLU A 213 -9.41 -2.85 -9.90
C GLU A 213 -10.91 -2.63 -9.79
N PHE A 214 -11.33 -1.71 -8.93
CA PHE A 214 -12.70 -1.23 -8.87
C PHE A 214 -12.71 0.30 -8.88
N ASP A 215 -13.78 0.87 -9.44
CA ASP A 215 -13.93 2.31 -9.53
C ASP A 215 -14.14 2.94 -8.14
N ASP A 216 -13.64 4.13 -7.99
CA ASP A 216 -13.76 4.94 -6.77
C ASP A 216 -15.03 5.83 -6.76
N VAL A 217 -15.91 5.75 -7.75
CA VAL A 217 -17.09 6.64 -7.89
C VAL A 217 -17.92 6.70 -6.60
N GLU A 218 -18.06 5.56 -5.92
CA GLU A 218 -18.73 5.48 -4.62
C GLU A 218 -17.74 5.49 -3.45
N PHE A 219 -16.50 5.88 -3.70
CA PHE A 219 -15.41 5.81 -2.72
C PHE A 219 -15.73 6.57 -1.43
N ASN A 220 -16.34 7.73 -1.51
CA ASN A 220 -16.72 8.51 -0.33
C ASN A 220 -17.66 7.71 0.58
N GLN A 221 -18.59 6.95 -0.01
CA GLN A 221 -19.48 6.08 0.77
C GLN A 221 -18.74 4.90 1.40
N LEU A 222 -17.72 4.36 0.71
CA LEU A 222 -16.87 3.32 1.27
C LEU A 222 -15.94 3.88 2.36
N ALA A 223 -15.37 5.06 2.11
CA ALA A 223 -14.49 5.75 3.05
C ALA A 223 -15.20 6.11 4.35
N GLU A 224 -16.40 6.67 4.28
CA GLU A 224 -17.22 7.01 5.43
C GLU A 224 -17.58 5.79 6.28
N ARG A 225 -17.58 4.62 5.69
CA ARG A 225 -17.86 3.35 6.37
C ARG A 225 -16.60 2.61 6.79
N SER A 226 -15.42 3.15 6.48
CA SER A 226 -14.16 2.50 6.88
C SER A 226 -13.92 2.68 8.39
N PRO A 227 -13.33 1.70 9.06
CA PRO A 227 -12.97 1.84 10.47
C PRO A 227 -12.06 3.02 10.74
N GLU A 228 -11.18 3.37 9.80
CA GLU A 228 -10.26 4.50 9.94
C GLU A 228 -11.00 5.84 9.97
N TYR A 229 -12.00 6.01 9.10
CA TYR A 229 -12.86 7.20 9.11
C TYR A 229 -13.73 7.27 10.37
N MET A 230 -14.34 6.14 10.72
CA MET A 230 -15.17 6.04 11.92
C MET A 230 -14.37 6.35 13.18
N CYS A 231 -13.12 5.86 13.27
CA CYS A 231 -12.24 6.12 14.39
C CYS A 231 -11.92 7.62 14.58
N GLY A 232 -11.84 8.37 13.49
CA GLY A 232 -11.60 9.82 13.55
C GLY A 232 -12.85 10.66 13.84
N THR A 233 -14.07 10.08 13.78
CA THR A 233 -15.34 10.81 13.89
C THR A 233 -16.22 10.35 15.04
N LEU A 234 -16.09 9.09 15.46
CA LEU A 234 -16.87 8.55 16.56
C LEU A 234 -16.20 8.86 17.89
N LYS A 235 -17.01 9.42 18.79
CA LYS A 235 -16.66 9.59 20.19
C LYS A 235 -17.45 8.58 21.04
N ASP A 236 -16.84 8.09 22.11
CA ASP A 236 -17.56 7.31 23.12
C ASP A 236 -18.41 8.25 24.02
N HIS A 237 -19.14 7.65 24.98
CA HIS A 237 -19.97 8.41 25.92
C HIS A 237 -19.18 9.38 26.82
N SER A 238 -17.85 9.23 26.86
CA SER A 238 -16.93 10.08 27.62
C SER A 238 -16.23 11.11 26.71
N GLU A 239 -16.72 11.33 25.50
CA GLU A 239 -16.13 12.19 24.45
C GLU A 239 -14.72 11.78 23.97
N ASN A 240 -14.23 10.62 24.39
CA ASN A 240 -12.95 10.10 23.92
C ASN A 240 -13.07 9.51 22.52
N ILE A 241 -12.02 9.69 21.73
CA ILE A 241 -11.93 9.06 20.40
C ILE A 241 -11.93 7.55 20.57
N ILE A 242 -12.86 6.88 19.89
CA ILE A 242 -12.95 5.42 19.90
C ILE A 242 -11.68 4.83 19.31
N SER A 243 -11.09 3.84 19.98
CA SER A 243 -9.88 3.17 19.48
C SER A 243 -10.16 2.46 18.14
N LEU A 244 -9.12 2.39 17.30
CA LEU A 244 -9.22 1.72 16.00
C LEU A 244 -9.71 0.27 16.14
N GLN A 245 -9.29 -0.45 17.18
CA GLN A 245 -9.77 -1.80 17.48
C GLN A 245 -11.28 -1.86 17.67
N LYS A 246 -11.84 -0.97 18.48
CA LYS A 246 -13.29 -0.89 18.67
C LYS A 246 -14.03 -0.58 17.37
N CYS A 247 -13.47 0.26 16.51
CA CYS A 247 -14.05 0.54 15.18
C CYS A 247 -14.13 -0.73 14.33
N TYR A 248 -13.09 -1.59 14.34
CA TYR A 248 -13.11 -2.88 13.64
C TYR A 248 -14.12 -3.85 14.23
N ASP A 249 -14.28 -3.88 15.55
CA ASP A 249 -15.30 -4.69 16.21
C ASP A 249 -16.71 -4.28 15.78
N TYR A 250 -16.99 -2.99 15.71
CA TYR A 250 -18.25 -2.46 15.15
C TYR A 250 -18.43 -2.84 13.68
N PHE A 251 -17.39 -2.66 12.86
CA PHE A 251 -17.39 -3.00 11.45
C PHE A 251 -17.78 -4.47 11.22
N ASN A 252 -17.18 -5.38 11.99
CA ASN A 252 -17.47 -6.80 11.92
C ASN A 252 -18.88 -7.13 12.44
N ARG A 253 -19.28 -6.55 13.58
CA ARG A 253 -20.59 -6.75 14.21
C ARG A 253 -21.75 -6.37 13.28
N PHE A 254 -21.65 -5.24 12.61
CA PHE A 254 -22.69 -4.73 11.70
C PHE A 254 -22.63 -5.29 10.28
N LYS A 255 -21.84 -6.32 10.05
CA LYS A 255 -21.70 -6.98 8.72
C LYS A 255 -21.35 -5.99 7.60
N MET A 256 -20.65 -4.91 7.94
CA MET A 256 -20.25 -3.86 6.97
C MET A 256 -19.42 -4.44 5.83
N LYS A 257 -18.59 -5.45 6.11
CA LYS A 257 -17.82 -6.19 5.12
C LYS A 257 -18.68 -6.65 3.94
N ARG A 258 -19.86 -7.24 4.20
CA ARG A 258 -20.76 -7.72 3.14
C ARG A 258 -21.30 -6.58 2.27
N ARG A 259 -21.59 -5.43 2.88
CA ARG A 259 -22.07 -4.24 2.16
C ARG A 259 -20.97 -3.68 1.27
N ILE A 260 -19.77 -3.54 1.78
CA ILE A 260 -18.61 -3.09 1.02
C ILE A 260 -18.31 -4.02 -0.15
N MET A 261 -18.29 -5.34 0.08
CA MET A 261 -18.08 -6.31 -1.00
C MET A 261 -19.15 -6.21 -2.09
N LYS A 262 -20.39 -5.95 -1.73
CA LYS A 262 -21.46 -5.77 -2.72
C LYS A 262 -21.24 -4.50 -3.56
N LEU A 263 -20.77 -3.42 -2.95
CA LEU A 263 -20.42 -2.18 -3.66
C LEU A 263 -19.23 -2.39 -4.57
N ILE A 264 -18.13 -2.98 -4.08
CA ILE A 264 -16.95 -3.30 -4.88
C ILE A 264 -17.33 -4.11 -6.13
N LYS A 265 -18.10 -5.20 -5.94
CA LYS A 265 -18.50 -6.10 -7.06
C LYS A 265 -19.39 -5.43 -8.10
N ARG A 266 -20.05 -4.33 -7.78
CA ARG A 266 -20.85 -3.55 -8.74
C ARG A 266 -20.01 -2.58 -9.57
N ASN A 267 -18.84 -2.18 -9.05
CA ASN A 267 -18.00 -1.14 -9.61
C ASN A 267 -16.64 -1.70 -10.10
N LEU A 268 -16.59 -2.97 -10.52
CA LEU A 268 -15.39 -3.56 -11.11
C LEU A 268 -15.10 -2.95 -12.48
N ILE A 269 -13.80 -2.69 -12.74
CA ILE A 269 -13.27 -2.21 -14.01
C ILE A 269 -12.77 -3.39 -14.84
#